data_79e1ef09dd7b706422e461d08c4c89a9
#
_entry.id   79e1ef09dd7b706422e461d08c4c89a9
#
_cell.length_a   1.000
_cell.length_b   1.000
_cell.length_c   1.000
_cell.angle_alpha   90.00
_cell.angle_beta   90.00
_cell.angle_gamma   90.00
#
_symmetry.space_group_name_H-M   'P 1'
#
loop_
_entity.id
_entity.type
_entity.pdbx_description
1 polymer ?
#
loop_
_entity_poly.entity_id
_entity_poly.type
_entity_poly.pdbx_seq_one_letter_code
_entity_poly.pdbx_strand_id
1 'polypeptide(L)'
;MVVDDRLDRPTDELGEPASDAATPTRRRRRLDPGLLIACFVIAAGLALIIWGMTSALTGSDGVDRPDVIEEISPVENAIQVLQQGNVMVDLEFGYEAVLVIDGIELDTSRLGEVRDDVEPGQQQTTDPSTAVFDPGNARISFQPTEGAPIEQFTEGRHSAQVIYWKIEEGRENARSYRWSFDVV
;
A
#
# COMPACT_ATOMS: atom_id res chain seq x y z
N MET A 1 -71.41 22.62 64.45
CA MET A 1 -72.11 21.49 64.93
C MET A 1 -71.12 20.35 64.94
N VAL A 2 -70.39 20.24 66.02
CA VAL A 2 -70.60 19.14 67.01
C VAL A 2 -70.10 17.86 66.38
N VAL A 3 -69.10 17.31 66.83
CA VAL A 3 -68.64 16.58 68.04
C VAL A 3 -67.80 15.43 67.51
N ASP A 4 -66.52 15.33 67.86
CA ASP A 4 -66.05 14.49 68.98
C ASP A 4 -66.04 13.00 68.59
N ASP A 5 -65.09 12.27 68.74
CA ASP A 5 -64.46 11.78 69.97
C ASP A 5 -63.37 10.75 69.68
N ARG A 6 -62.26 10.97 70.26
CA ARG A 6 -61.50 10.08 71.15
C ARG A 6 -61.07 8.68 70.75
N LEU A 7 -59.74 8.59 70.92
CA LEU A 7 -59.07 7.52 71.71
C LEU A 7 -59.08 6.12 71.11
N ASP A 8 -58.01 5.54 70.86
CA ASP A 8 -57.16 4.94 71.88
C ASP A 8 -55.81 4.44 71.29
N ARG A 9 -54.83 4.62 72.08
CA ARG A 9 -53.54 3.98 71.94
C ARG A 9 -53.60 2.72 72.84
N PRO A 10 -52.89 1.64 72.54
CA PRO A 10 -51.55 1.50 73.08
C PRO A 10 -50.57 0.70 72.19
N THR A 11 -49.36 1.14 72.28
CA THR A 11 -48.11 0.45 72.62
C THR A 11 -48.03 -1.05 72.43
N ASP A 12 -46.96 -1.35 71.80
CA ASP A 12 -45.90 -2.33 72.03
C ASP A 12 -45.63 -3.14 70.78
N GLU A 13 -44.50 -3.46 70.41
CA GLU A 13 -43.20 -3.77 70.96
C GLU A 13 -42.24 -4.12 69.80
N LEU A 14 -41.07 -3.58 69.90
CA LEU A 14 -39.82 -4.25 69.65
C LEU A 14 -39.78 -5.41 68.63
N GLY A 15 -39.08 -5.16 67.54
CA GLY A 15 -38.65 -6.22 66.70
C GLY A 15 -37.74 -5.70 65.59
N GLU A 16 -36.61 -5.12 65.97
CA GLU A 16 -35.48 -5.11 65.00
C GLU A 16 -35.10 -6.56 64.71
N PRO A 17 -34.91 -6.87 63.47
CA PRO A 17 -33.72 -7.68 63.14
C PRO A 17 -32.80 -6.98 62.16
N ALA A 18 -31.65 -6.72 62.69
CA ALA A 18 -30.36 -6.79 62.04
C ALA A 18 -30.41 -6.79 60.51
N SER A 19 -30.08 -5.62 59.96
CA SER A 19 -29.54 -5.48 58.62
C SER A 19 -28.26 -6.31 58.57
N ASP A 20 -28.36 -7.53 58.10
CA ASP A 20 -27.21 -8.28 57.56
C ASP A 20 -26.80 -7.63 56.26
N ALA A 21 -25.96 -6.61 56.39
CA ALA A 21 -25.15 -6.10 55.29
C ALA A 21 -24.21 -7.22 54.89
N ALA A 22 -24.67 -8.07 53.97
CA ALA A 22 -23.83 -9.02 53.29
C ALA A 22 -22.78 -8.23 52.49
N THR A 23 -21.64 -8.02 53.12
CA THR A 23 -20.43 -7.56 52.47
C THR A 23 -20.17 -8.50 51.27
N PRO A 24 -20.15 -8.00 50.02
CA PRO A 24 -19.80 -8.85 48.89
C PRO A 24 -18.33 -9.25 49.07
N THR A 25 -18.13 -10.47 49.55
CA THR A 25 -16.82 -11.10 49.57
C THR A 25 -16.35 -11.12 48.13
N ARG A 26 -15.46 -10.18 47.78
CA ARG A 26 -14.75 -10.10 46.51
C ARG A 26 -13.93 -11.37 46.40
N ARG A 27 -14.58 -12.41 45.86
CA ARG A 27 -13.94 -13.69 45.54
C ARG A 27 -12.80 -13.36 44.59
N ARG A 28 -11.56 -13.31 45.08
CA ARG A 28 -10.36 -13.25 44.26
C ARG A 28 -10.41 -14.49 43.37
N ARG A 29 -10.86 -14.28 42.10
CA ARG A 29 -10.77 -15.31 41.08
C ARG A 29 -9.29 -15.62 40.95
N ARG A 30 -8.88 -16.76 41.45
CA ARG A 30 -7.57 -17.31 41.16
C ARG A 30 -7.53 -17.48 39.64
N LEU A 31 -6.74 -16.69 38.98
CA LEU A 31 -6.52 -16.84 37.54
C LEU A 31 -5.98 -18.24 37.35
N ASP A 32 -6.72 -19.05 36.62
CA ASP A 32 -6.32 -20.41 36.27
C ASP A 32 -5.10 -20.34 35.39
N PRO A 33 -3.93 -20.89 35.79
CA PRO A 33 -2.72 -20.82 35.00
C PRO A 33 -2.89 -21.46 33.61
N GLY A 34 -3.79 -22.44 33.49
CA GLY A 34 -4.14 -23.04 32.19
C GLY A 34 -4.81 -22.06 31.26
N LEU A 35 -5.71 -21.21 31.77
CA LEU A 35 -6.38 -20.18 31.00
C LEU A 35 -5.38 -19.09 30.53
N LEU A 36 -4.44 -18.70 31.39
CA LEU A 36 -3.40 -17.73 31.04
C LEU A 36 -2.49 -18.25 29.91
N ILE A 37 -2.09 -19.52 29.98
CA ILE A 37 -1.28 -20.16 28.94
C ILE A 37 -2.06 -20.21 27.62
N ALA A 38 -3.33 -20.60 27.65
CA ALA A 38 -4.17 -20.65 26.47
C ALA A 38 -4.32 -19.24 25.81
N CYS A 39 -4.59 -18.21 26.61
CA CYS A 39 -4.67 -16.83 26.12
C CYS A 39 -3.33 -16.36 25.51
N PHE A 40 -2.22 -16.72 26.12
CA PHE A 40 -0.89 -16.35 25.62
C PHE A 40 -0.59 -17.03 24.26
N VAL A 41 -0.93 -18.31 24.11
CA VAL A 41 -0.75 -19.04 22.85
C VAL A 41 -1.60 -18.44 21.73
N ILE A 42 -2.86 -18.10 22.04
CA ILE A 42 -3.75 -17.45 21.05
C ILE A 42 -3.21 -16.06 20.66
N ALA A 43 -2.79 -15.27 21.64
CA ALA A 43 -2.24 -13.93 21.39
C ALA A 43 -0.95 -14.00 20.55
N ALA A 44 -0.06 -14.94 20.84
CA ALA A 44 1.16 -15.17 20.08
C ALA A 44 0.84 -15.63 18.64
N GLY A 45 -0.14 -16.52 18.48
CA GLY A 45 -0.60 -16.95 17.15
C GLY A 45 -1.17 -15.79 16.32
N LEU A 46 -2.00 -14.95 16.91
CA LEU A 46 -2.53 -13.76 16.25
C LEU A 46 -1.42 -12.75 15.89
N ALA A 47 -0.46 -12.54 16.78
CA ALA A 47 0.67 -11.66 16.52
C ALA A 47 1.51 -12.16 15.35
N LEU A 48 1.75 -13.46 15.24
CA LEU A 48 2.46 -14.07 14.11
C LEU A 48 1.69 -13.94 12.79
N ILE A 49 0.37 -14.09 12.83
CA ILE A 49 -0.48 -13.90 11.64
C ILE A 49 -0.42 -12.43 11.18
N ILE A 50 -0.57 -11.49 12.09
CA ILE A 50 -0.50 -10.05 11.77
C ILE A 50 0.89 -9.72 11.22
N TRP A 51 1.94 -10.20 11.86
CA TRP A 51 3.30 -9.98 11.38
C TRP A 51 3.55 -10.63 10.01
N GLY A 52 3.07 -11.85 9.79
CA GLY A 52 3.12 -12.52 8.50
C GLY A 52 2.36 -11.78 7.42
N MET A 53 1.17 -11.26 7.72
CA MET A 53 0.40 -10.45 6.77
C MET A 53 1.07 -9.12 6.44
N THR A 54 1.59 -8.40 7.45
CA THR A 54 2.33 -7.16 7.19
C THR A 54 3.60 -7.40 6.39
N SER A 55 4.33 -8.48 6.66
CA SER A 55 5.53 -8.84 5.87
C SER A 55 5.19 -9.30 4.44
N ALA A 56 4.02 -9.92 4.23
CA ALA A 56 3.59 -10.36 2.90
C ALA A 56 3.00 -9.21 2.05
N LEU A 57 2.38 -8.22 2.71
CA LEU A 57 1.83 -7.02 2.04
C LEU A 57 2.88 -5.93 1.84
N THR A 58 3.93 -5.93 2.66
CA THR A 58 5.09 -5.11 2.43
C THR A 58 6.06 -5.97 1.61
N GLY A 59 5.88 -6.00 0.31
CA GLY A 59 6.92 -6.37 -0.63
C GLY A 59 8.01 -5.30 -0.52
N SER A 60 8.67 -5.27 0.62
CA SER A 60 9.76 -4.34 0.92
C SER A 60 11.07 -4.96 0.48
N ASP A 61 11.18 -5.20 -0.79
CA ASP A 61 12.49 -5.35 -1.39
C ASP A 61 12.96 -4.02 -2.01
N GLY A 62 12.53 -2.93 -1.38
CA GLY A 62 13.04 -1.59 -1.63
C GLY A 62 14.33 -1.33 -0.86
N VAL A 63 15.25 -2.29 -0.85
CA VAL A 63 16.63 -2.02 -0.44
C VAL A 63 17.25 -1.16 -1.53
N ASP A 64 17.43 0.11 -1.23
CA ASP A 64 18.06 1.16 -2.06
C ASP A 64 17.24 1.80 -3.18
N ARG A 65 15.90 1.65 -3.22
CA ARG A 65 15.10 2.45 -4.15
C ARG A 65 15.06 3.92 -3.69
N PRO A 66 15.43 4.88 -4.54
CA PRO A 66 15.32 6.30 -4.22
C PRO A 66 13.89 6.71 -3.87
N ASP A 67 13.71 7.57 -2.86
CA ASP A 67 12.39 8.04 -2.40
C ASP A 67 11.57 8.72 -3.50
N VAL A 68 12.25 9.27 -4.51
CA VAL A 68 11.66 9.89 -5.70
C VAL A 68 10.89 8.89 -6.56
N ILE A 69 11.20 7.61 -6.48
CA ILE A 69 10.51 6.55 -7.23
C ILE A 69 9.43 5.96 -6.34
N GLU A 70 8.18 6.35 -6.59
CA GLU A 70 7.04 5.92 -5.79
C GLU A 70 6.67 4.46 -6.09
N GLU A 71 6.60 4.10 -7.38
CA GLU A 71 6.23 2.76 -7.81
C GLU A 71 7.03 2.32 -9.03
N ILE A 72 7.31 1.03 -9.12
CA ILE A 72 7.86 0.38 -10.32
C ILE A 72 7.05 -0.88 -10.66
N SER A 73 6.86 -1.11 -11.94
CA SER A 73 6.27 -2.34 -12.45
C SER A 73 7.06 -2.79 -13.69
N PRO A 74 7.48 -4.06 -13.79
CA PRO A 74 7.43 -5.11 -12.74
C PRO A 74 8.26 -4.72 -11.52
N VAL A 75 7.85 -5.19 -10.32
CA VAL A 75 8.64 -4.97 -9.11
C VAL A 75 10.01 -5.64 -9.22
N GLU A 76 10.97 -5.15 -8.44
CA GLU A 76 12.32 -5.73 -8.43
C GLU A 76 12.27 -7.23 -8.12
N ASN A 77 13.03 -8.02 -8.90
CA ASN A 77 13.07 -9.49 -8.84
C ASN A 77 11.70 -10.17 -9.05
N ALA A 78 10.74 -9.49 -9.71
CA ALA A 78 9.50 -10.14 -10.10
C ALA A 78 9.78 -11.35 -10.96
N ILE A 79 9.06 -12.43 -10.70
CA ILE A 79 9.07 -13.66 -11.48
C ILE A 79 7.72 -13.81 -12.19
N GLN A 80 7.68 -14.52 -13.32
CA GLN A 80 6.47 -14.75 -14.10
C GLN A 80 5.86 -13.49 -14.73
N VAL A 81 6.71 -12.57 -15.16
CA VAL A 81 6.28 -11.42 -15.97
C VAL A 81 5.91 -11.91 -17.36
N LEU A 82 4.85 -11.37 -17.92
CA LEU A 82 4.42 -11.72 -19.28
C LEU A 82 5.33 -11.10 -20.33
N GLN A 83 5.51 -11.77 -21.45
CA GLN A 83 6.33 -11.28 -22.58
C GLN A 83 5.87 -9.92 -23.15
N GLN A 84 4.60 -9.58 -23.00
CA GLN A 84 4.02 -8.27 -23.35
C GLN A 84 3.67 -7.45 -22.11
N GLY A 85 4.32 -7.74 -20.97
CA GLY A 85 4.13 -7.00 -19.74
C GLY A 85 4.53 -5.53 -19.89
N ASN A 86 3.78 -4.65 -19.25
CA ASN A 86 4.09 -3.22 -19.20
C ASN A 86 5.22 -2.96 -18.21
N VAL A 87 6.21 -2.16 -18.61
CA VAL A 87 7.22 -1.59 -17.71
C VAL A 87 6.83 -0.16 -17.39
N MET A 88 6.67 0.15 -16.10
CA MET A 88 6.19 1.45 -15.63
C MET A 88 7.02 1.92 -14.43
N VAL A 89 7.26 3.20 -14.37
CA VAL A 89 7.84 3.88 -13.22
C VAL A 89 7.02 5.10 -12.89
N ASP A 90 6.61 5.20 -11.64
CA ASP A 90 5.93 6.34 -11.06
C ASP A 90 6.93 7.15 -10.24
N LEU A 91 7.01 8.45 -10.49
CA LEU A 91 7.97 9.36 -9.90
C LEU A 91 7.26 10.44 -9.10
N GLU A 92 7.96 11.01 -8.14
CA GLU A 92 7.52 12.24 -7.49
C GLU A 92 7.30 13.35 -8.52
N PHE A 93 6.28 14.15 -8.30
CA PHE A 93 5.95 15.26 -9.20
C PHE A 93 7.13 16.25 -9.35
N GLY A 94 7.37 16.71 -10.58
CA GLY A 94 8.48 17.62 -10.89
C GLY A 94 9.72 16.92 -11.45
N TYR A 95 9.64 15.60 -11.62
CA TYR A 95 10.68 14.81 -12.29
C TYR A 95 10.25 14.41 -13.70
N GLU A 96 11.24 14.17 -14.52
CA GLU A 96 11.14 13.63 -15.87
C GLU A 96 12.08 12.44 -15.99
N ALA A 97 11.74 11.48 -16.86
CA ALA A 97 12.53 10.27 -17.00
C ALA A 97 12.57 9.73 -18.43
N VAL A 98 13.54 8.86 -18.65
CA VAL A 98 13.61 7.94 -19.79
C VAL A 98 13.82 6.52 -19.29
N LEU A 99 13.35 5.54 -20.04
CA LEU A 99 13.54 4.11 -19.76
C LEU A 99 14.64 3.52 -20.61
N VAL A 100 15.42 2.66 -19.99
CA VAL A 100 16.41 1.82 -20.66
C VAL A 100 16.09 0.37 -20.31
N ILE A 101 15.86 -0.47 -21.30
CA ILE A 101 15.55 -1.89 -21.11
C ILE A 101 16.61 -2.71 -21.83
N ASP A 102 17.26 -3.61 -21.11
CA ASP A 102 18.37 -4.43 -21.62
C ASP A 102 19.49 -3.63 -22.32
N GLY A 103 19.71 -2.42 -21.83
CA GLY A 103 20.71 -1.52 -22.39
C GLY A 103 20.23 -0.69 -23.59
N ILE A 104 18.98 -0.86 -24.02
CA ILE A 104 18.37 -0.08 -25.10
C ILE A 104 17.65 1.10 -24.47
N GLU A 105 18.11 2.31 -24.71
CA GLU A 105 17.39 3.53 -24.34
C GLU A 105 16.19 3.70 -25.28
N LEU A 106 15.00 3.80 -24.69
CA LEU A 106 13.75 3.93 -25.44
C LEU A 106 13.46 5.39 -25.76
N ASP A 107 13.11 5.66 -27.00
CA ASP A 107 12.57 6.95 -27.37
C ASP A 107 11.32 7.24 -26.54
N THR A 108 11.20 8.45 -26.04
CA THR A 108 10.12 8.83 -25.13
C THR A 108 9.25 9.91 -25.77
N SER A 109 7.97 9.62 -25.91
CA SER A 109 6.96 10.59 -26.30
C SER A 109 6.25 11.13 -25.06
N ARG A 110 5.90 12.41 -25.07
CA ARG A 110 5.13 13.02 -23.97
C ARG A 110 3.64 12.96 -24.27
N LEU A 111 2.89 12.52 -23.28
CA LEU A 111 1.44 12.54 -23.39
C LEU A 111 0.93 13.98 -23.45
N GLY A 112 0.12 14.29 -24.46
CA GLY A 112 -0.42 15.63 -24.68
C GLY A 112 0.48 16.61 -25.45
N GLU A 113 1.67 16.20 -25.88
CA GLU A 113 2.51 17.00 -26.75
C GLU A 113 1.96 16.97 -28.19
N VAL A 114 1.70 18.15 -28.73
CA VAL A 114 1.23 18.30 -30.10
C VAL A 114 2.44 18.15 -31.02
N ARG A 115 2.50 17.08 -31.80
CA ARG A 115 3.50 16.94 -32.85
C ARG A 115 3.15 17.87 -34.00
N ASP A 116 4.09 18.70 -34.41
CA ASP A 116 3.94 19.67 -35.52
C ASP A 116 3.76 18.99 -36.88
N ASP A 117 4.00 17.69 -36.97
CA ASP A 117 3.93 16.87 -38.20
C ASP A 117 2.58 16.22 -38.44
N VAL A 118 1.58 16.44 -37.56
CA VAL A 118 0.22 15.91 -37.73
C VAL A 118 -0.69 16.88 -38.47
N GLU A 119 -1.24 16.44 -39.63
CA GLU A 119 -2.18 17.24 -40.40
C GLU A 119 -3.45 17.58 -39.58
N PRO A 120 -4.02 18.78 -39.75
CA PRO A 120 -5.24 19.19 -39.03
C PRO A 120 -6.40 18.20 -39.31
N GLY A 121 -6.88 17.54 -38.26
CA GLY A 121 -8.01 16.60 -38.30
C GLY A 121 -7.61 15.13 -38.14
N GLN A 122 -6.35 14.80 -38.04
CA GLN A 122 -5.89 13.48 -37.61
C GLN A 122 -5.86 13.38 -36.09
N GLN A 123 -6.32 12.26 -35.56
CA GLN A 123 -6.16 11.98 -34.14
C GLN A 123 -4.67 11.78 -33.83
N GLN A 124 -4.16 12.54 -32.87
CA GLN A 124 -2.84 12.31 -32.33
C GLN A 124 -2.83 10.97 -31.61
N THR A 125 -2.30 9.98 -32.26
CA THR A 125 -2.05 8.68 -31.65
C THR A 125 -0.62 8.71 -31.12
N THR A 126 -0.44 8.48 -29.84
CA THR A 126 0.89 8.23 -29.28
C THR A 126 1.51 7.09 -30.08
N ASP A 127 2.74 7.28 -30.50
CA ASP A 127 3.46 6.24 -31.24
C ASP A 127 3.62 5.02 -30.31
N PRO A 128 3.00 3.89 -30.63
CA PRO A 128 3.04 2.72 -29.76
C PRO A 128 4.45 2.12 -29.66
N SER A 129 5.36 2.54 -30.51
CA SER A 129 6.75 2.07 -30.53
C SER A 129 7.67 2.77 -29.53
N THR A 130 7.17 3.78 -28.80
CA THR A 130 7.96 4.58 -27.86
C THR A 130 7.52 4.38 -26.42
N ALA A 131 8.39 4.71 -25.47
CA ALA A 131 7.96 4.91 -24.09
C ALA A 131 7.10 6.18 -24.02
N VAL A 132 6.10 6.17 -23.14
CA VAL A 132 5.18 7.30 -22.95
C VAL A 132 5.43 7.91 -21.57
N PHE A 133 5.76 9.19 -21.54
CA PHE A 133 5.84 9.97 -20.32
C PHE A 133 4.57 10.80 -20.13
N ASP A 134 3.90 10.60 -19.02
CA ASP A 134 2.75 11.40 -18.59
C ASP A 134 3.20 12.46 -17.58
N PRO A 135 3.34 13.73 -18.01
CA PRO A 135 3.79 14.79 -17.13
C PRO A 135 2.74 15.16 -16.05
N GLY A 136 1.47 14.81 -16.25
CA GLY A 136 0.40 15.07 -15.29
C GLY A 136 0.48 14.17 -14.06
N ASN A 137 1.03 12.97 -14.23
CA ASN A 137 1.19 11.98 -13.16
C ASN A 137 2.66 11.67 -12.86
N ALA A 138 3.62 12.33 -13.51
CA ALA A 138 5.06 12.06 -13.42
C ALA A 138 5.42 10.58 -13.67
N ARG A 139 4.71 9.94 -14.60
CA ARG A 139 4.80 8.50 -14.87
C ARG A 139 5.36 8.23 -16.26
N ILE A 140 6.33 7.31 -16.33
CA ILE A 140 6.82 6.78 -17.59
C ILE A 140 6.43 5.32 -17.73
N SER A 141 5.98 4.92 -18.92
CA SER A 141 5.59 3.54 -19.21
C SER A 141 5.99 3.12 -20.60
N PHE A 142 6.27 1.82 -20.75
CA PHE A 142 6.55 1.19 -22.03
C PHE A 142 5.87 -0.17 -22.08
N GLN A 143 5.18 -0.44 -23.16
CA GLN A 143 4.59 -1.74 -23.45
C GLN A 143 5.19 -2.28 -24.74
N PRO A 144 5.80 -3.48 -24.72
CA PRO A 144 6.25 -4.15 -25.92
C PRO A 144 5.11 -4.28 -26.94
N THR A 145 5.38 -3.87 -28.17
CA THR A 145 4.40 -3.94 -29.26
C THR A 145 5.10 -4.07 -30.60
N GLU A 146 4.39 -4.54 -31.61
CA GLU A 146 4.92 -4.67 -32.96
C GLU A 146 5.42 -3.32 -33.50
N GLY A 147 6.63 -3.32 -34.06
CA GLY A 147 7.31 -2.11 -34.54
C GLY A 147 8.07 -1.33 -33.49
N ALA A 148 7.98 -1.68 -32.20
CA ALA A 148 8.81 -1.10 -31.14
C ALA A 148 10.23 -1.68 -31.15
N PRO A 149 11.23 -0.98 -30.55
CA PRO A 149 12.58 -1.53 -30.37
C PRO A 149 12.61 -2.87 -29.62
N ILE A 150 11.60 -3.11 -28.79
CA ILE A 150 11.33 -4.36 -28.10
C ILE A 150 9.87 -4.73 -28.41
N GLU A 151 9.68 -5.69 -29.30
CA GLU A 151 8.32 -6.13 -29.69
C GLU A 151 7.69 -7.06 -28.64
N GLN A 152 8.52 -7.86 -27.98
CA GLN A 152 8.17 -8.70 -26.86
C GLN A 152 9.43 -9.03 -26.05
N PHE A 153 9.26 -9.26 -24.77
CA PHE A 153 10.35 -9.78 -23.96
C PHE A 153 10.60 -11.26 -24.27
N THR A 154 11.85 -11.67 -24.29
CA THR A 154 12.21 -13.08 -24.36
C THR A 154 12.02 -13.73 -23.00
N GLU A 155 11.96 -15.07 -22.97
CA GLU A 155 11.99 -15.78 -21.69
C GLU A 155 13.33 -15.57 -20.98
N GLY A 156 13.29 -15.34 -19.68
CA GLY A 156 14.48 -15.18 -18.85
C GLY A 156 14.58 -13.83 -18.16
N ARG A 157 15.80 -13.53 -17.69
CA ARG A 157 16.04 -12.31 -16.90
C ARG A 157 16.25 -11.09 -17.80
N HIS A 158 15.51 -10.06 -17.51
CA HIS A 158 15.61 -8.73 -18.11
C HIS A 158 16.05 -7.70 -17.08
N SER A 159 16.69 -6.63 -17.57
CA SER A 159 17.07 -5.48 -16.77
C SER A 159 16.34 -4.23 -17.25
N ALA A 160 15.71 -3.52 -16.32
CA ALA A 160 15.18 -2.20 -16.59
C ALA A 160 15.97 -1.15 -15.80
N GLN A 161 16.12 0.01 -16.37
CA GLN A 161 16.73 1.15 -15.73
C GLN A 161 15.91 2.39 -16.07
N VAL A 162 15.61 3.19 -15.07
CA VAL A 162 15.05 4.52 -15.24
C VAL A 162 16.16 5.55 -15.03
N ILE A 163 16.29 6.49 -15.94
CA ILE A 163 17.15 7.67 -15.83
C ILE A 163 16.21 8.84 -15.62
N TYR A 164 16.32 9.51 -14.48
CA TYR A 164 15.39 10.56 -14.07
C TYR A 164 16.12 11.80 -13.58
N TRP A 165 15.51 12.95 -13.74
CA TRP A 165 16.05 14.25 -13.33
C TRP A 165 14.92 15.20 -12.94
N LYS A 166 15.23 16.19 -12.12
CA LYS A 166 14.30 17.28 -11.90
C LYS A 166 14.18 18.14 -13.16
N ILE A 167 12.96 18.48 -13.52
CA ILE A 167 12.68 19.31 -14.70
C ILE A 167 13.46 20.64 -14.64
N GLU A 168 13.56 21.22 -13.43
CA GLU A 168 14.27 22.50 -13.21
C GLU A 168 15.80 22.38 -13.37
N GLU A 169 16.36 21.21 -13.05
CA GLU A 169 17.82 20.98 -13.09
C GLU A 169 18.31 20.45 -14.44
N GLY A 170 17.40 19.92 -15.26
CA GLY A 170 17.70 19.35 -16.56
C GLY A 170 18.42 18.01 -16.51
N ARG A 171 18.52 17.37 -17.67
CA ARG A 171 19.10 16.02 -17.84
C ARG A 171 20.58 15.93 -17.42
N GLU A 172 21.29 17.03 -17.34
CA GLU A 172 22.71 17.06 -16.93
C GLU A 172 22.92 16.54 -15.51
N ASN A 173 21.90 16.67 -14.64
CA ASN A 173 21.90 16.20 -13.27
C ASN A 173 21.12 14.89 -13.10
N ALA A 174 20.97 14.12 -14.17
CA ALA A 174 20.22 12.88 -14.14
C ALA A 174 20.84 11.86 -13.18
N ARG A 175 19.96 11.15 -12.51
CA ARG A 175 20.26 9.98 -11.69
C ARG A 175 19.67 8.76 -12.33
N SER A 176 20.07 7.58 -11.90
CA SER A 176 19.48 6.35 -12.42
C SER A 176 19.22 5.33 -11.33
N TYR A 177 18.21 4.53 -11.57
CA TYR A 177 17.89 3.36 -10.76
C TYR A 177 17.68 2.17 -11.68
N ARG A 178 18.25 1.02 -11.33
CA ARG A 178 18.17 -0.22 -12.13
C ARG A 178 17.59 -1.35 -11.29
N TRP A 179 16.74 -2.14 -11.92
CA TRP A 179 16.20 -3.36 -11.35
C TRP A 179 16.13 -4.47 -12.39
N SER A 180 15.79 -5.67 -11.97
CA SER A 180 15.63 -6.83 -12.87
C SER A 180 14.34 -7.58 -12.56
N PHE A 181 13.85 -8.31 -13.57
CA PHE A 181 12.69 -9.17 -13.49
C PHE A 181 12.85 -10.37 -14.41
N ASP A 182 12.11 -11.44 -14.16
CA ASP A 182 12.16 -12.69 -14.93
C ASP A 182 10.85 -12.88 -15.70
N VAL A 183 10.95 -13.10 -17.00
CA VAL A 183 9.86 -13.28 -17.96
C VAL A 183 9.66 -14.76 -18.27
N VAL A 184 8.41 -15.20 -18.43
CA VAL A 184 7.97 -16.58 -18.72
C VAL A 184 7.15 -16.67 -19.99
#